data_c31990000b5afb6b959064d17cb0eafd
#
_entry.id   c31990000b5afb6b959064d17cb0eafd
#
_cell.length_a   1.000
_cell.length_b   1.000
_cell.length_c   1.000
_cell.angle_alpha   90.00
_cell.angle_beta   90.00
_cell.angle_gamma   90.00
#
_symmetry.space_group_name_H-M   'P 1'
#
loop_
_entity.id
_entity.type
_entity.pdbx_description
1 polymer ?
#
loop_
_entity_poly.entity_id
_entity_poly.type
_entity_poly.pdbx_seq_one_letter_code
_entity_poly.pdbx_strand_id
1 'polypeptide(L)'
;MFSTKVFAITRRAALTAACATVLSSGAFAQSGAPLRTGVDATFAPHAMVKLEGGLQGFNIDLGEELAKRLGRKITIEGTEFSGLVPGLNAKKYDFVLAPVTVTPERAKAMLFTEGYLDTDYTFVIKKGSPAITSLNDLKGKTIAVNKGSAYENWTRDNAAKFDFKYDVYGNNADAVQAVQSGRADANLAGNTVAAWAAKQNPSVQTTYTVKTGLVWALAFRLDDKAGRDAAGNALKCMKLDGTVGKLATKWFGFTPGADAAAVKVAAGQGVEGLDGYDTTPFKPVCAKT
;
A
#
# COMPACT_ATOMS: atom_id res chain seq x y z
N MET A 1 100.65 7.90 1.54
CA MET A 1 101.05 6.77 0.72
C MET A 1 99.92 5.76 0.77
N PHE A 2 99.49 5.21 -0.24
CA PHE A 2 98.40 4.35 -0.57
C PHE A 2 97.02 5.04 -0.75
N SER A 3 96.76 5.31 -2.02
CA SER A 3 95.49 5.70 -2.61
C SER A 3 94.61 4.42 -2.77
N THR A 4 93.36 4.49 -2.30
CA THR A 4 92.39 3.45 -2.60
C THR A 4 91.16 4.09 -3.31
N LYS A 5 91.04 3.75 -4.60
CA LYS A 5 89.93 4.16 -5.44
C LYS A 5 88.72 3.29 -5.07
N VAL A 6 87.58 3.94 -4.76
CA VAL A 6 86.33 3.29 -4.56
C VAL A 6 85.48 3.41 -5.84
N PHE A 7 85.15 2.29 -6.43
CA PHE A 7 84.24 2.15 -7.59
C PHE A 7 82.81 2.39 -7.18
N ALA A 8 82.08 3.35 -7.76
CA ALA A 8 80.69 3.57 -7.62
C ALA A 8 79.90 2.71 -8.64
N ILE A 9 79.16 1.75 -8.15
CA ILE A 9 78.20 0.97 -8.95
C ILE A 9 76.80 1.62 -8.86
N THR A 10 76.38 2.27 -9.95
CA THR A 10 75.01 2.80 -10.09
C THR A 10 74.06 1.67 -10.42
N ARG A 11 73.22 1.33 -9.49
CA ARG A 11 72.03 0.47 -9.73
C ARG A 11 70.87 1.33 -10.13
N ARG A 12 70.45 1.24 -11.39
CA ARG A 12 69.16 1.75 -11.89
C ARG A 12 68.07 0.82 -11.40
N ALA A 13 67.27 1.26 -10.45
CA ALA A 13 66.01 0.60 -10.04
C ALA A 13 64.91 1.10 -10.97
N ALA A 14 64.36 0.22 -11.79
CA ALA A 14 63.14 0.47 -12.57
C ALA A 14 61.93 0.35 -11.64
N LEU A 15 61.26 1.49 -11.34
CA LEU A 15 59.94 1.48 -10.68
C LEU A 15 58.88 1.17 -11.73
N THR A 16 58.34 -0.05 -11.71
CA THR A 16 57.08 -0.40 -12.38
C THR A 16 55.94 0.09 -11.51
N ALA A 17 55.27 1.18 -11.90
CA ALA A 17 54.04 1.67 -11.29
C ALA A 17 52.89 0.75 -11.73
N ALA A 18 52.44 -0.13 -10.85
CA ALA A 18 51.20 -0.88 -11.00
C ALA A 18 50.03 0.06 -10.69
N CYS A 19 49.34 0.58 -11.73
CA CYS A 19 48.05 1.24 -11.59
C CYS A 19 46.98 0.20 -11.16
N ALA A 20 46.73 0.10 -9.85
CA ALA A 20 45.57 -0.59 -9.32
C ALA A 20 44.35 0.30 -9.59
N THR A 21 43.61 -0.01 -10.66
CA THR A 21 42.25 0.53 -10.85
C THR A 21 41.32 -0.03 -9.76
N VAL A 22 41.12 0.77 -8.72
CA VAL A 22 40.07 0.51 -7.73
C VAL A 22 38.75 0.73 -8.44
N LEU A 23 38.09 -0.36 -8.83
CA LEU A 23 36.69 -0.37 -9.21
C LEU A 23 35.89 -0.01 -7.94
N SER A 24 35.61 1.26 -7.75
CA SER A 24 34.65 1.74 -6.77
C SER A 24 33.29 1.23 -7.18
N SER A 25 32.88 0.07 -6.66
CA SER A 25 31.49 -0.34 -6.65
C SER A 25 30.72 0.73 -5.88
N GLY A 26 30.10 1.67 -6.61
CA GLY A 26 29.24 2.68 -6.04
C GLY A 26 28.06 2.00 -5.34
N ALA A 27 28.24 1.67 -4.05
CA ALA A 27 27.10 1.42 -3.20
C ALA A 27 26.30 2.73 -3.21
N PHE A 28 25.13 2.72 -3.84
CA PHE A 28 24.15 3.81 -3.71
C PHE A 28 23.84 3.93 -2.22
N ALA A 29 24.52 4.84 -1.54
CA ALA A 29 24.22 5.16 -0.16
C ALA A 29 22.77 5.68 -0.14
N GLN A 30 21.88 4.94 0.49
CA GLN A 30 20.50 5.37 0.69
C GLN A 30 20.54 6.67 1.49
N SER A 31 20.20 7.78 0.85
CA SER A 31 20.25 9.11 1.43
C SER A 31 18.94 9.42 2.16
N GLY A 32 19.05 9.89 3.39
CA GLY A 32 17.92 10.34 4.20
C GLY A 32 17.47 9.36 5.29
N ALA A 33 16.66 9.87 6.22
CA ALA A 33 16.07 9.06 7.29
C ALA A 33 15.13 7.99 6.70
N PRO A 34 15.00 6.81 7.33
CA PRO A 34 14.05 5.80 6.89
C PRO A 34 12.62 6.35 6.82
N LEU A 35 11.86 5.93 5.81
CA LEU A 35 10.42 6.17 5.75
C LEU A 35 9.74 5.36 6.85
N ARG A 36 8.85 5.98 7.60
CA ARG A 36 8.05 5.31 8.65
C ARG A 36 6.61 5.24 8.20
N THR A 37 6.03 4.06 8.26
CA THR A 37 4.64 3.87 7.84
C THR A 37 3.95 2.79 8.64
N GLY A 38 2.61 2.76 8.59
CA GLY A 38 1.79 1.75 9.23
C GLY A 38 0.86 1.04 8.24
N VAL A 39 0.52 -0.19 8.57
CA VAL A 39 -0.44 -1.04 7.86
C VAL A 39 -1.33 -1.77 8.86
N ASP A 40 -2.52 -2.19 8.43
CA ASP A 40 -3.34 -3.15 9.18
C ASP A 40 -2.87 -4.57 8.82
N ALA A 41 -2.15 -5.19 9.75
CA ALA A 41 -1.57 -6.52 9.56
C ALA A 41 -2.61 -7.67 9.54
N THR A 42 -3.90 -7.36 9.69
CA THR A 42 -5.00 -8.32 9.57
C THR A 42 -5.76 -8.19 8.24
N PHE A 43 -5.35 -7.24 7.39
CA PHE A 43 -6.03 -6.91 6.14
C PHE A 43 -5.42 -7.66 4.95
N ALA A 44 -5.39 -9.00 5.04
CA ALA A 44 -4.87 -9.87 3.98
C ALA A 44 -5.70 -9.76 2.69
N PRO A 45 -5.06 -9.83 1.50
CA PRO A 45 -3.65 -10.06 1.25
C PRO A 45 -2.82 -8.76 1.09
N HIS A 46 -3.34 -7.62 1.55
CA HIS A 46 -2.64 -6.33 1.50
C HIS A 46 -1.50 -6.25 2.52
N ALA A 47 -1.78 -6.66 3.76
CA ALA A 47 -0.77 -6.85 4.79
C ALA A 47 -1.20 -7.98 5.73
N MET A 48 -0.26 -8.86 6.08
CA MET A 48 -0.46 -9.97 7.00
C MET A 48 0.86 -10.39 7.61
N VAL A 49 0.79 -11.02 8.79
CA VAL A 49 1.97 -11.56 9.49
C VAL A 49 2.45 -12.83 8.77
N LYS A 50 3.75 -12.99 8.63
CA LYS A 50 4.39 -14.24 8.19
C LYS A 50 4.50 -15.22 9.35
N LEU A 51 4.48 -16.51 9.07
CA LEU A 51 4.68 -17.55 10.08
C LEU A 51 6.05 -17.45 10.77
N GLU A 52 7.08 -17.11 10.02
CA GLU A 52 8.46 -16.92 10.51
C GLU A 52 8.70 -15.51 11.11
N GLY A 53 7.69 -14.70 11.21
CA GLY A 53 7.75 -13.32 11.68
C GLY A 53 7.89 -12.26 10.57
N GLY A 54 7.59 -11.01 10.90
CA GLY A 54 7.55 -9.91 9.97
C GLY A 54 6.24 -9.83 9.18
N LEU A 55 6.21 -8.95 8.20
CA LEU A 55 5.01 -8.66 7.39
C LEU A 55 5.21 -9.08 5.92
N GLN A 56 4.09 -9.41 5.26
CA GLN A 56 4.02 -9.67 3.83
C GLN A 56 2.67 -9.18 3.29
N GLY A 57 2.59 -8.98 1.98
CA GLY A 57 1.35 -8.58 1.32
C GLY A 57 1.60 -7.58 0.20
N PHE A 58 0.54 -7.28 -0.55
CA PHE A 58 0.61 -6.35 -1.66
C PHE A 58 1.17 -4.98 -1.25
N ASN A 59 0.66 -4.41 -0.15
CA ASN A 59 1.12 -3.09 0.31
C ASN A 59 2.52 -3.15 0.91
N ILE A 60 2.96 -4.29 1.47
CA ILE A 60 4.34 -4.44 1.94
C ILE A 60 5.30 -4.35 0.74
N ASP A 61 5.08 -5.16 -0.29
CA ASP A 61 5.89 -5.14 -1.51
C ASP A 61 5.84 -3.77 -2.20
N LEU A 62 4.65 -3.13 -2.26
CA LEU A 62 4.47 -1.79 -2.82
C LEU A 62 5.32 -0.75 -2.07
N GLY A 63 5.31 -0.79 -0.73
CA GLY A 63 6.05 0.13 0.12
C GLY A 63 7.56 -0.06 0.02
N GLU A 64 8.03 -1.31 -0.02
CA GLU A 64 9.45 -1.63 -0.20
C GLU A 64 9.97 -1.14 -1.55
N GLU A 65 9.23 -1.39 -2.63
CA GLU A 65 9.59 -0.90 -3.96
C GLU A 65 9.52 0.63 -4.05
N LEU A 66 8.51 1.27 -3.44
CA LEU A 66 8.40 2.72 -3.33
C LEU A 66 9.64 3.32 -2.65
N ALA A 67 10.04 2.77 -1.50
CA ALA A 67 11.20 3.23 -0.74
C ALA A 67 12.49 3.07 -1.55
N LYS A 68 12.66 1.96 -2.25
CA LYS A 68 13.77 1.71 -3.16
C LYS A 68 13.85 2.78 -4.25
N ARG A 69 12.70 3.15 -4.88
CA ARG A 69 12.63 4.22 -5.88
C ARG A 69 12.98 5.60 -5.33
N LEU A 70 12.68 5.82 -4.06
CA LEU A 70 13.01 7.04 -3.34
C LEU A 70 14.45 7.06 -2.79
N GLY A 71 15.23 5.98 -2.98
CA GLY A 71 16.58 5.84 -2.42
C GLY A 71 16.61 5.83 -0.89
N ARG A 72 15.52 5.37 -0.23
CA ARG A 72 15.36 5.39 1.23
C ARG A 72 15.07 4.00 1.77
N LYS A 73 15.43 3.75 3.03
CA LYS A 73 14.93 2.60 3.79
C LYS A 73 13.48 2.84 4.19
N ILE A 74 12.76 1.76 4.53
CA ILE A 74 11.40 1.85 5.05
C ILE A 74 11.26 1.00 6.31
N THR A 75 10.50 1.50 7.27
CA THR A 75 10.04 0.77 8.45
C THR A 75 8.52 0.70 8.39
N ILE A 76 7.98 -0.51 8.35
CA ILE A 76 6.54 -0.77 8.25
C ILE A 76 6.07 -1.38 9.57
N GLU A 77 5.16 -0.70 10.25
CA GLU A 77 4.58 -1.16 11.51
C GLU A 77 3.17 -1.75 11.27
N GLY A 78 2.90 -2.93 11.83
CA GLY A 78 1.57 -3.51 11.87
C GLY A 78 0.76 -2.92 13.04
N THR A 79 -0.44 -2.40 12.76
CA THR A 79 -1.37 -1.88 13.78
C THR A 79 -2.81 -2.05 13.28
N GLU A 80 -3.79 -1.74 14.12
CA GLU A 80 -5.19 -1.66 13.65
C GLU A 80 -5.40 -0.46 12.74
N PHE A 81 -6.29 -0.59 11.73
CA PHE A 81 -6.57 0.46 10.76
C PHE A 81 -6.99 1.79 11.42
N SER A 82 -7.80 1.72 12.49
CA SER A 82 -8.28 2.88 13.24
C SER A 82 -7.17 3.72 13.89
N GLY A 83 -5.99 3.15 14.10
CA GLY A 83 -4.81 3.82 14.65
C GLY A 83 -3.94 4.54 13.61
N LEU A 84 -4.14 4.26 12.31
CA LEU A 84 -3.24 4.74 11.26
C LEU A 84 -3.32 6.25 11.04
N VAL A 85 -4.53 6.82 10.91
CA VAL A 85 -4.72 8.27 10.71
C VAL A 85 -4.32 9.07 11.95
N PRO A 86 -4.70 8.69 13.18
CA PRO A 86 -4.15 9.31 14.39
C PRO A 86 -2.62 9.27 14.45
N GLY A 87 -2.00 8.12 14.10
CA GLY A 87 -0.55 7.98 14.04
C GLY A 87 0.12 8.87 12.99
N LEU A 88 -0.51 9.03 11.82
CA LEU A 88 -0.08 9.99 10.78
C LEU A 88 -0.09 11.43 11.30
N ASN A 89 -1.19 11.84 11.93
CA ASN A 89 -1.35 13.20 12.46
C ASN A 89 -0.39 13.48 13.62
N ALA A 90 -0.10 12.47 14.45
CA ALA A 90 0.90 12.54 15.52
C ALA A 90 2.36 12.47 15.01
N LYS A 91 2.58 12.43 13.68
CA LYS A 91 3.89 12.30 13.03
C LYS A 91 4.66 11.03 13.44
N LYS A 92 3.96 10.01 13.92
CA LYS A 92 4.51 8.68 14.12
C LYS A 92 4.87 8.07 12.76
N TYR A 93 4.02 8.27 11.76
CA TYR A 93 4.20 7.86 10.38
C TYR A 93 4.43 9.06 9.47
N ASP A 94 5.25 8.88 8.46
CA ASP A 94 5.46 9.86 7.40
C ASP A 94 4.29 9.79 6.39
N PHE A 95 3.76 8.58 6.16
CA PHE A 95 2.57 8.33 5.36
C PHE A 95 1.87 7.04 5.82
N VAL A 96 0.65 6.81 5.33
CA VAL A 96 -0.09 5.55 5.55
C VAL A 96 0.02 4.69 4.32
N LEU A 97 0.61 3.51 4.48
CA LEU A 97 0.80 2.51 3.41
C LEU A 97 -0.41 1.57 3.26
N ALA A 98 -1.22 1.42 4.32
CA ALA A 98 -2.45 0.64 4.25
C ALA A 98 -3.36 1.12 3.11
N PRO A 99 -4.24 0.25 2.53
CA PRO A 99 -5.16 0.64 1.49
C PRO A 99 -6.23 1.59 2.04
N VAL A 100 -5.96 2.90 1.94
CA VAL A 100 -6.90 3.94 2.36
C VAL A 100 -7.82 4.27 1.19
N THR A 101 -9.11 3.95 1.33
CA THR A 101 -10.14 4.36 0.35
C THR A 101 -10.20 5.88 0.30
N VAL A 102 -10.02 6.46 -0.88
CA VAL A 102 -10.12 7.90 -1.09
C VAL A 102 -11.59 8.29 -1.18
N THR A 103 -12.03 9.10 -0.22
CA THR A 103 -13.40 9.67 -0.19
C THR A 103 -13.30 11.18 -0.12
N PRO A 104 -14.35 11.94 -0.54
CA PRO A 104 -14.35 13.40 -0.43
C PRO A 104 -14.13 13.89 1.01
N GLU A 105 -14.68 13.19 2.00
CA GLU A 105 -14.48 13.51 3.42
C GLU A 105 -13.01 13.38 3.82
N ARG A 106 -12.35 12.27 3.45
CA ARG A 106 -10.94 12.03 3.77
C ARG A 106 -10.01 12.98 3.03
N ALA A 107 -10.35 13.36 1.79
CA ALA A 107 -9.56 14.29 0.99
C ALA A 107 -9.50 15.71 1.60
N LYS A 108 -10.50 16.10 2.42
CA LYS A 108 -10.47 17.34 3.21
C LYS A 108 -9.49 17.28 4.39
N ALA A 109 -9.17 16.10 4.88
CA ALA A 109 -8.36 15.89 6.09
C ALA A 109 -6.92 15.43 5.81
N MET A 110 -6.62 14.93 4.59
CA MET A 110 -5.31 14.41 4.21
C MET A 110 -5.08 14.50 2.72
N LEU A 111 -3.80 14.51 2.30
CA LEU A 111 -3.40 14.42 0.92
C LEU A 111 -3.28 12.95 0.50
N PHE A 112 -3.59 12.69 -0.77
CA PHE A 112 -3.44 11.37 -1.35
C PHE A 112 -2.50 11.39 -2.56
N THR A 113 -1.82 10.29 -2.82
CA THR A 113 -1.27 10.02 -4.16
C THR A 113 -2.44 9.75 -5.12
N GLU A 114 -2.16 9.56 -6.41
CA GLU A 114 -3.14 8.91 -7.28
C GLU A 114 -3.47 7.50 -6.77
N GLY A 115 -4.62 6.96 -7.17
CA GLY A 115 -5.00 5.60 -6.80
C GLY A 115 -4.03 4.55 -7.35
N TYR A 116 -3.71 3.54 -6.56
CA TYR A 116 -2.90 2.40 -7.00
C TYR A 116 -3.72 1.12 -7.23
N LEU A 117 -4.95 1.06 -6.74
CA LEU A 117 -5.93 -0.01 -6.99
C LEU A 117 -7.35 0.56 -6.95
N ASP A 118 -8.22 0.02 -7.79
CA ASP A 118 -9.65 0.22 -7.67
C ASP A 118 -10.21 -0.56 -6.48
N THR A 119 -11.24 -0.03 -5.82
CA THR A 119 -11.89 -0.72 -4.70
C THR A 119 -13.41 -0.67 -4.79
N ASP A 120 -14.02 -1.84 -4.83
CA ASP A 120 -15.45 -2.03 -4.63
C ASP A 120 -15.68 -2.64 -3.26
N TYR A 121 -16.91 -2.56 -2.73
CA TYR A 121 -17.26 -3.16 -1.45
C TYR A 121 -18.00 -4.46 -1.68
N THR A 122 -17.47 -5.56 -1.14
CA THR A 122 -18.02 -6.90 -1.34
C THR A 122 -18.47 -7.48 -0.01
N PHE A 123 -19.68 -8.03 0.00
CA PHE A 123 -20.22 -8.76 1.14
C PHE A 123 -19.66 -10.19 1.16
N VAL A 124 -19.20 -10.60 2.34
CA VAL A 124 -18.81 -11.98 2.67
C VAL A 124 -19.85 -12.56 3.61
N ILE A 125 -20.42 -13.69 3.25
CA ILE A 125 -21.42 -14.41 4.06
C ILE A 125 -20.93 -15.80 4.43
N LYS A 126 -21.55 -16.42 5.43
CA LYS A 126 -21.30 -17.83 5.75
C LYS A 126 -21.75 -18.70 4.58
N LYS A 127 -20.95 -19.70 4.22
CA LYS A 127 -21.29 -20.64 3.15
C LYS A 127 -22.57 -21.39 3.48
N GLY A 128 -23.48 -21.46 2.50
CA GLY A 128 -24.80 -22.06 2.67
C GLY A 128 -25.87 -21.11 3.21
N SER A 129 -25.52 -19.87 3.61
CA SER A 129 -26.52 -18.84 3.90
C SER A 129 -27.17 -18.32 2.63
N PRO A 130 -28.40 -17.76 2.70
CA PRO A 130 -29.03 -17.10 1.57
C PRO A 130 -28.13 -16.00 0.99
N ALA A 131 -27.97 -16.00 -0.34
CA ALA A 131 -27.15 -15.01 -1.02
C ALA A 131 -27.74 -13.60 -0.89
N ILE A 132 -26.88 -12.60 -0.74
CA ILE A 132 -27.24 -11.21 -0.94
C ILE A 132 -27.08 -10.94 -2.44
N THR A 133 -28.14 -10.57 -3.13
CA THR A 133 -28.16 -10.30 -4.58
C THR A 133 -28.43 -8.83 -4.87
N SER A 134 -28.95 -8.12 -3.86
CA SER A 134 -29.24 -6.69 -3.88
C SER A 134 -29.12 -6.08 -2.49
N LEU A 135 -29.11 -4.76 -2.39
CA LEU A 135 -29.09 -4.06 -1.10
C LEU A 135 -30.39 -4.26 -0.30
N ASN A 136 -31.50 -4.59 -0.95
CA ASN A 136 -32.77 -4.90 -0.27
C ASN A 136 -32.69 -6.20 0.55
N ASP A 137 -31.81 -7.13 0.19
CA ASP A 137 -31.59 -8.37 0.91
C ASP A 137 -30.86 -8.17 2.25
N LEU A 138 -30.42 -6.94 2.54
CA LEU A 138 -29.80 -6.56 3.82
C LEU A 138 -30.82 -6.39 4.94
N LYS A 139 -32.10 -6.27 4.62
CA LYS A 139 -33.18 -6.06 5.61
C LYS A 139 -33.11 -7.07 6.75
N GLY A 140 -33.07 -6.55 7.99
CA GLY A 140 -33.03 -7.34 9.22
C GLY A 140 -31.68 -8.01 9.51
N LYS A 141 -30.67 -7.88 8.65
CA LYS A 141 -29.33 -8.49 8.83
C LYS A 141 -28.43 -7.65 9.72
N THR A 142 -27.41 -8.29 10.27
CA THR A 142 -26.31 -7.65 10.99
C THR A 142 -25.04 -7.71 10.14
N ILE A 143 -24.47 -6.56 9.83
CA ILE A 143 -23.26 -6.43 8.99
C ILE A 143 -22.04 -6.13 9.86
N ALA A 144 -21.03 -6.98 9.81
CA ALA A 144 -19.76 -6.79 10.51
C ALA A 144 -18.81 -5.95 9.67
N VAL A 145 -18.18 -4.90 10.25
CA VAL A 145 -17.26 -4.02 9.56
C VAL A 145 -16.01 -3.70 10.39
N ASN A 146 -14.93 -3.36 9.73
CA ASN A 146 -13.69 -2.93 10.36
C ASN A 146 -13.78 -1.45 10.81
N LYS A 147 -13.41 -1.17 12.06
CA LYS A 147 -13.42 0.16 12.70
C LYS A 147 -12.58 1.18 11.93
N GLY A 148 -13.13 2.38 11.75
CA GLY A 148 -12.49 3.48 11.05
C GLY A 148 -12.42 3.32 9.53
N SER A 149 -12.96 2.23 8.97
CA SER A 149 -12.94 1.95 7.54
C SER A 149 -13.99 2.74 6.76
N ALA A 150 -13.84 2.79 5.44
CA ALA A 150 -14.88 3.33 4.56
C ALA A 150 -16.13 2.43 4.54
N TYR A 151 -16.00 1.16 4.89
CA TYR A 151 -17.10 0.21 4.99
C TYR A 151 -17.99 0.52 6.21
N GLU A 152 -17.38 0.90 7.34
CA GLU A 152 -18.12 1.37 8.52
C GLU A 152 -18.92 2.64 8.18
N ASN A 153 -18.33 3.62 7.51
CA ASN A 153 -19.04 4.82 7.08
C ASN A 153 -20.21 4.46 6.15
N TRP A 154 -19.95 3.60 5.15
CA TRP A 154 -20.99 3.16 4.22
C TRP A 154 -22.15 2.44 4.94
N THR A 155 -21.85 1.55 5.90
CA THR A 155 -22.88 0.85 6.66
C THR A 155 -23.69 1.79 7.54
N ARG A 156 -23.03 2.72 8.23
CA ARG A 156 -23.71 3.75 9.02
C ARG A 156 -24.67 4.58 8.17
N ASP A 157 -24.22 5.02 7.01
CA ASP A 157 -24.98 5.91 6.12
C ASP A 157 -26.14 5.20 5.39
N ASN A 158 -26.10 3.87 5.31
CA ASN A 158 -27.09 3.06 4.60
C ASN A 158 -27.97 2.17 5.51
N ALA A 159 -27.62 2.03 6.78
CA ALA A 159 -28.33 1.12 7.71
C ALA A 159 -29.83 1.41 7.80
N ALA A 160 -30.21 2.68 8.00
CA ALA A 160 -31.62 3.07 8.08
C ALA A 160 -32.34 2.91 6.74
N LYS A 161 -31.66 3.18 5.62
CA LYS A 161 -32.25 3.10 4.27
C LYS A 161 -32.63 1.69 3.88
N PHE A 162 -31.81 0.69 4.26
CA PHE A 162 -31.99 -0.72 3.89
C PHE A 162 -32.40 -1.59 5.08
N ASP A 163 -32.75 -0.97 6.22
CA ASP A 163 -33.28 -1.62 7.44
C ASP A 163 -32.37 -2.77 7.92
N PHE A 164 -31.05 -2.49 8.12
CA PHE A 164 -30.10 -3.44 8.67
C PHE A 164 -29.35 -2.87 9.89
N LYS A 165 -28.74 -3.75 10.68
CA LYS A 165 -27.86 -3.41 11.80
C LYS A 165 -26.41 -3.61 11.39
N TYR A 166 -25.48 -3.00 12.11
CA TYR A 166 -24.05 -3.26 11.91
C TYR A 166 -23.30 -3.29 13.23
N ASP A 167 -22.28 -4.14 13.28
CA ASP A 167 -21.35 -4.27 14.38
C ASP A 167 -19.94 -3.88 13.90
N VAL A 168 -19.25 -3.10 14.74
CA VAL A 168 -17.92 -2.58 14.45
C VAL A 168 -16.87 -3.39 15.21
N TYR A 169 -15.94 -3.99 14.49
CA TYR A 169 -14.85 -4.80 15.01
C TYR A 169 -13.51 -4.03 14.92
N GLY A 170 -12.59 -4.29 15.86
CA GLY A 170 -11.27 -3.64 15.86
C GLY A 170 -10.50 -3.85 14.56
N ASN A 171 -10.65 -5.02 13.95
CA ASN A 171 -9.98 -5.40 12.71
C ASN A 171 -10.88 -6.24 11.81
N ASN A 172 -10.46 -6.42 10.54
CA ASN A 172 -11.27 -7.14 9.55
C ASN A 172 -11.30 -8.66 9.79
N ALA A 173 -10.26 -9.25 10.36
CA ALA A 173 -10.24 -10.69 10.65
C ALA A 173 -11.33 -11.06 11.66
N ASP A 174 -11.50 -10.25 12.71
CA ASP A 174 -12.57 -10.45 13.71
C ASP A 174 -13.96 -10.26 13.12
N ALA A 175 -14.13 -9.30 12.19
CA ALA A 175 -15.39 -9.11 11.46
C ALA A 175 -15.75 -10.34 10.60
N VAL A 176 -14.78 -10.94 9.90
CA VAL A 176 -14.98 -12.19 9.15
C VAL A 176 -15.29 -13.35 10.11
N GLN A 177 -14.59 -13.43 11.27
CA GLN A 177 -14.84 -14.46 12.28
C GLN A 177 -16.25 -14.36 12.87
N ALA A 178 -16.79 -13.14 13.00
CA ALA A 178 -18.19 -12.94 13.43
C ALA A 178 -19.18 -13.58 12.46
N VAL A 179 -18.93 -13.49 11.14
CA VAL A 179 -19.74 -14.17 10.12
C VAL A 179 -19.61 -15.69 10.23
N GLN A 180 -18.40 -16.20 10.42
CA GLN A 180 -18.18 -17.65 10.56
C GLN A 180 -18.94 -18.24 11.74
N SER A 181 -18.91 -17.55 12.88
CA SER A 181 -19.58 -17.97 14.12
C SER A 181 -21.09 -17.72 14.13
N GLY A 182 -21.64 -17.03 13.11
CA GLY A 182 -23.05 -16.66 13.05
C GLY A 182 -23.45 -15.48 13.95
N ARG A 183 -22.48 -14.72 14.48
CA ARG A 183 -22.73 -13.47 15.22
C ARG A 183 -23.12 -12.31 14.31
N ALA A 184 -22.69 -12.36 13.05
CA ALA A 184 -23.11 -11.44 12.00
C ALA A 184 -23.54 -12.23 10.77
N ASP A 185 -24.45 -11.66 9.97
CA ASP A 185 -24.95 -12.27 8.73
C ASP A 185 -23.96 -12.10 7.58
N ALA A 186 -23.27 -10.95 7.54
CA ALA A 186 -22.28 -10.67 6.53
C ALA A 186 -21.16 -9.75 7.06
N ASN A 187 -19.99 -9.82 6.44
CA ASN A 187 -18.94 -8.81 6.57
C ASN A 187 -18.89 -7.97 5.29
N LEU A 188 -18.66 -6.67 5.40
CA LEU A 188 -18.42 -5.77 4.26
C LEU A 188 -16.97 -5.34 4.25
N ALA A 189 -16.25 -5.64 3.16
CA ALA A 189 -14.85 -5.31 2.99
C ALA A 189 -14.52 -4.98 1.53
N GLY A 190 -13.29 -4.55 1.25
CA GLY A 190 -12.82 -4.38 -0.12
C GLY A 190 -12.82 -5.68 -0.90
N ASN A 191 -13.11 -5.60 -2.19
CA ASN A 191 -13.30 -6.77 -3.06
C ASN A 191 -12.12 -7.76 -3.02
N THR A 192 -10.86 -7.30 -3.01
CA THR A 192 -9.68 -8.17 -2.93
C THR A 192 -9.56 -8.89 -1.59
N VAL A 193 -9.92 -8.20 -0.50
CA VAL A 193 -9.90 -8.76 0.86
C VAL A 193 -11.02 -9.78 1.04
N ALA A 194 -12.23 -9.47 0.58
CA ALA A 194 -13.37 -10.38 0.59
C ALA A 194 -13.08 -11.67 -0.22
N ALA A 195 -12.50 -11.52 -1.43
CA ALA A 195 -12.09 -12.65 -2.26
C ALA A 195 -11.01 -13.51 -1.58
N TRP A 196 -10.03 -12.87 -0.93
CA TRP A 196 -9.00 -13.58 -0.18
C TRP A 196 -9.60 -14.35 1.00
N ALA A 197 -10.46 -13.72 1.81
CA ALA A 197 -11.13 -14.37 2.93
C ALA A 197 -11.90 -15.63 2.48
N ALA A 198 -12.66 -15.53 1.39
CA ALA A 198 -13.38 -16.66 0.82
C ALA A 198 -12.47 -17.76 0.27
N LYS A 199 -11.31 -17.38 -0.31
CA LYS A 199 -10.31 -18.35 -0.83
C LYS A 199 -9.61 -19.12 0.30
N GLN A 200 -9.27 -18.42 1.41
CA GLN A 200 -8.56 -19.03 2.54
C GLN A 200 -9.46 -19.77 3.51
N ASN A 201 -10.75 -19.49 3.47
CA ASN A 201 -11.69 -20.02 4.44
C ASN A 201 -12.93 -20.63 3.75
N PRO A 202 -12.99 -21.98 3.70
CA PRO A 202 -14.09 -22.68 3.02
C PRO A 202 -15.46 -22.50 3.68
N SER A 203 -15.53 -21.92 4.90
CA SER A 203 -16.80 -21.69 5.61
C SER A 203 -17.47 -20.36 5.25
N VAL A 204 -16.82 -19.52 4.44
CA VAL A 204 -17.40 -18.27 3.96
C VAL A 204 -17.32 -18.17 2.43
N GLN A 205 -18.11 -17.30 1.87
CA GLN A 205 -18.13 -17.01 0.43
C GLN A 205 -18.44 -15.55 0.17
N THR A 206 -17.97 -15.01 -0.94
CA THR A 206 -18.38 -13.69 -1.43
C THR A 206 -19.78 -13.75 -2.03
N THR A 207 -20.47 -12.63 -1.99
CA THR A 207 -21.78 -12.47 -2.62
C THR A 207 -21.88 -11.10 -3.31
N TYR A 208 -22.84 -10.27 -3.01
CA TYR A 208 -23.07 -8.98 -3.69
C TYR A 208 -21.88 -8.01 -3.56
N THR A 209 -21.59 -7.30 -4.65
CA THR A 209 -20.56 -6.26 -4.70
C THR A 209 -21.17 -4.91 -5.03
N VAL A 210 -20.99 -3.95 -4.15
CA VAL A 210 -21.34 -2.54 -4.37
C VAL A 210 -20.23 -1.90 -5.21
N LYS A 211 -20.59 -1.48 -6.42
CA LYS A 211 -19.69 -0.73 -7.29
C LYS A 211 -19.54 0.70 -6.78
N THR A 212 -18.32 1.11 -6.47
CA THR A 212 -18.05 2.39 -5.83
C THR A 212 -17.40 3.41 -6.75
N GLY A 213 -16.59 2.97 -7.72
CA GLY A 213 -15.73 3.84 -8.52
C GLY A 213 -14.61 4.48 -7.71
N LEU A 214 -14.40 4.05 -6.46
CA LEU A 214 -13.36 4.57 -5.58
C LEU A 214 -12.03 3.83 -5.79
N VAL A 215 -10.96 4.44 -5.30
CA VAL A 215 -9.61 3.89 -5.36
C VAL A 215 -8.99 3.85 -3.97
N TRP A 216 -7.99 2.99 -3.81
CA TRP A 216 -7.04 3.04 -2.70
C TRP A 216 -5.81 3.84 -3.10
N ALA A 217 -5.34 4.68 -2.18
CA ALA A 217 -4.16 5.51 -2.36
C ALA A 217 -3.32 5.57 -1.07
N LEU A 218 -2.08 6.03 -1.20
CA LEU A 218 -1.23 6.36 -0.06
C LEU A 218 -1.69 7.71 0.52
N ALA A 219 -1.78 7.79 1.86
CA ALA A 219 -2.26 9.00 2.53
C ALA A 219 -1.15 9.72 3.27
N PHE A 220 -1.14 11.04 3.16
CA PHE A 220 -0.16 11.96 3.75
C PHE A 220 -0.88 13.05 4.56
N ARG A 221 -0.17 13.69 5.49
CA ARG A 221 -0.70 14.88 6.16
C ARG A 221 -0.91 16.02 5.17
N LEU A 222 -1.81 16.92 5.48
CA LEU A 222 -2.07 18.12 4.64
C LEU A 222 -0.83 19.01 4.49
N ASP A 223 0.06 19.03 5.48
CA ASP A 223 1.30 19.84 5.49
C ASP A 223 2.47 19.15 4.76
N ASP A 224 2.31 17.94 4.26
CA ASP A 224 3.38 17.17 3.62
C ASP A 224 3.14 16.95 2.10
N LYS A 225 2.91 18.07 1.40
CA LYS A 225 2.76 18.03 -0.08
C LYS A 225 4.01 17.48 -0.76
N ALA A 226 5.20 17.83 -0.26
CA ALA A 226 6.45 17.37 -0.84
C ALA A 226 6.63 15.84 -0.74
N GLY A 227 6.30 15.25 0.42
CA GLY A 227 6.32 13.79 0.60
C GLY A 227 5.31 13.09 -0.30
N ARG A 228 4.07 13.62 -0.40
CA ARG A 228 3.02 13.12 -1.28
C ARG A 228 3.47 13.15 -2.75
N ASP A 229 4.05 14.25 -3.20
CA ASP A 229 4.46 14.43 -4.59
C ASP A 229 5.65 13.53 -4.96
N ALA A 230 6.62 13.35 -4.04
CA ALA A 230 7.72 12.41 -4.23
C ALA A 230 7.23 10.96 -4.33
N ALA A 231 6.35 10.54 -3.42
CA ALA A 231 5.73 9.21 -3.46
C ALA A 231 4.85 9.03 -4.71
N GLY A 232 4.10 10.07 -5.10
CA GLY A 232 3.30 10.09 -6.32
C GLY A 232 4.15 9.91 -7.58
N ASN A 233 5.30 10.59 -7.67
CA ASN A 233 6.26 10.38 -8.78
C ASN A 233 6.75 8.94 -8.85
N ALA A 234 7.18 8.38 -7.72
CA ALA A 234 7.66 6.99 -7.66
C ALA A 234 6.54 6.01 -8.05
N LEU A 235 5.31 6.22 -7.55
CA LEU A 235 4.16 5.38 -7.90
C LEU A 235 3.82 5.44 -9.39
N LYS A 236 3.85 6.63 -10.01
CA LYS A 236 3.65 6.80 -11.46
C LYS A 236 4.70 6.00 -12.25
N CYS A 237 5.96 6.07 -11.84
CA CYS A 237 7.02 5.29 -12.47
C CYS A 237 6.79 3.78 -12.31
N MET A 238 6.33 3.32 -11.14
CA MET A 238 5.99 1.92 -10.89
C MET A 238 4.79 1.43 -11.71
N LYS A 239 3.86 2.31 -12.08
CA LYS A 239 2.78 1.98 -13.01
C LYS A 239 3.29 1.89 -14.44
N LEU A 240 4.09 2.87 -14.88
CA LEU A 240 4.63 2.95 -16.25
C LEU A 240 5.50 1.75 -16.61
N ASP A 241 6.28 1.20 -15.67
CA ASP A 241 7.09 0.00 -15.91
C ASP A 241 6.37 -1.32 -15.58
N GLY A 242 5.09 -1.24 -15.20
CA GLY A 242 4.25 -2.37 -14.91
C GLY A 242 4.45 -3.01 -13.53
N THR A 243 5.25 -2.42 -12.65
CA THR A 243 5.52 -2.97 -11.30
C THR A 243 4.23 -3.12 -10.49
N VAL A 244 3.35 -2.10 -10.44
CA VAL A 244 2.08 -2.18 -9.68
C VAL A 244 1.19 -3.29 -10.24
N GLY A 245 1.09 -3.41 -11.57
CA GLY A 245 0.33 -4.49 -12.21
C GLY A 245 0.86 -5.88 -11.89
N LYS A 246 2.19 -6.06 -11.89
CA LYS A 246 2.85 -7.34 -11.51
C LYS A 246 2.56 -7.69 -10.05
N LEU A 247 2.60 -6.70 -9.15
CA LEU A 247 2.25 -6.92 -7.74
C LEU A 247 0.78 -7.31 -7.58
N ALA A 248 -0.14 -6.68 -8.32
CA ALA A 248 -1.55 -7.06 -8.33
C ALA A 248 -1.74 -8.50 -8.80
N THR A 249 -1.06 -8.91 -9.87
CA THR A 249 -1.10 -10.29 -10.37
C THR A 249 -0.55 -11.27 -9.33
N LYS A 250 0.57 -10.95 -8.69
CA LYS A 250 1.19 -11.78 -7.65
C LYS A 250 0.24 -12.06 -6.49
N TRP A 251 -0.41 -11.01 -5.97
CA TRP A 251 -1.16 -11.10 -4.73
C TRP A 251 -2.63 -11.43 -4.90
N PHE A 252 -3.24 -10.99 -5.99
CA PHE A 252 -4.69 -11.15 -6.21
C PHE A 252 -5.01 -12.18 -7.30
N GLY A 253 -4.03 -12.57 -8.12
CA GLY A 253 -4.22 -13.59 -9.16
C GLY A 253 -4.93 -13.07 -10.43
N PHE A 254 -5.09 -11.75 -10.59
CA PHE A 254 -5.62 -11.16 -11.81
C PHE A 254 -4.66 -10.11 -12.38
N THR A 255 -4.68 -9.94 -13.70
CA THR A 255 -3.92 -8.89 -14.38
C THR A 255 -4.83 -7.67 -14.55
N PRO A 256 -4.47 -6.48 -13.99
CA PRO A 256 -5.26 -5.27 -14.16
C PRO A 256 -5.37 -4.85 -15.63
N GLY A 257 -6.56 -4.41 -16.05
CA GLY A 257 -6.78 -3.85 -17.38
C GLY A 257 -6.15 -2.44 -17.52
N ALA A 258 -6.09 -1.94 -18.76
CA ALA A 258 -5.45 -0.66 -19.08
C ALA A 258 -6.04 0.55 -18.33
N ASP A 259 -7.34 0.53 -18.05
CA ASP A 259 -8.05 1.61 -17.35
C ASP A 259 -8.02 1.47 -15.83
N ALA A 260 -7.50 0.35 -15.30
CA ALA A 260 -7.43 0.11 -13.88
C ALA A 260 -6.46 1.07 -13.18
N ALA A 261 -6.77 1.47 -11.95
CA ALA A 261 -5.92 2.36 -11.16
C ALA A 261 -4.48 1.84 -10.97
N ALA A 262 -4.26 0.53 -11.03
CA ALA A 262 -2.93 -0.09 -10.98
C ALA A 262 -2.06 0.16 -12.23
N VAL A 263 -2.66 0.59 -13.33
CA VAL A 263 -2.00 0.76 -14.65
C VAL A 263 -2.09 2.21 -15.14
N LYS A 264 -3.27 2.79 -15.08
CA LYS A 264 -3.53 4.16 -15.56
C LYS A 264 -2.78 5.19 -14.70
N VAL A 265 -2.03 6.08 -15.35
CA VAL A 265 -1.31 7.17 -14.71
C VAL A 265 -2.15 8.46 -14.83
N ALA A 266 -2.40 9.12 -13.71
CA ALA A 266 -3.10 10.40 -13.68
C ALA A 266 -2.21 11.54 -14.20
N ALA A 267 -2.79 12.56 -14.85
CA ALA A 267 -2.05 13.71 -15.37
C ALA A 267 -1.51 14.61 -14.25
N GLY A 268 -2.27 14.80 -13.16
CA GLY A 268 -1.92 15.61 -12.01
C GLY A 268 -1.39 14.77 -10.83
N GLN A 269 -1.37 15.37 -9.64
CA GLN A 269 -1.00 14.70 -8.39
C GLN A 269 -2.24 14.58 -7.49
N GLY A 270 -2.49 13.40 -6.94
CA GLY A 270 -3.68 13.10 -6.15
C GLY A 270 -4.78 12.41 -6.94
N VAL A 271 -6.01 12.44 -6.43
CA VAL A 271 -7.19 11.85 -7.07
C VAL A 271 -8.05 12.96 -7.66
N GLU A 272 -8.27 12.89 -8.97
CA GLU A 272 -8.97 13.92 -9.73
C GLU A 272 -10.39 14.19 -9.19
N GLY A 273 -10.76 15.46 -9.12
CA GLY A 273 -12.08 15.90 -8.64
C GLY A 273 -12.21 15.98 -7.12
N LEU A 274 -11.15 15.67 -6.34
CA LEU A 274 -11.16 15.74 -4.89
C LEU A 274 -10.20 16.81 -4.34
N ASP A 275 -10.44 17.23 -3.10
CA ASP A 275 -9.56 18.16 -2.38
C ASP A 275 -8.10 17.64 -2.38
N GLY A 276 -7.15 18.56 -2.50
CA GLY A 276 -5.72 18.21 -2.55
C GLY A 276 -5.24 17.71 -3.91
N TYR A 277 -6.12 17.61 -4.94
CA TYR A 277 -5.69 17.33 -6.29
C TYR A 277 -4.96 18.54 -6.90
N ASP A 278 -3.75 18.30 -7.38
CA ASP A 278 -2.97 19.30 -8.11
C ASP A 278 -3.13 19.04 -9.62
N THR A 279 -3.82 19.96 -10.30
CA THR A 279 -4.12 19.85 -11.74
C THR A 279 -2.92 20.15 -12.64
N THR A 280 -1.79 20.64 -12.05
CA THR A 280 -0.60 20.93 -12.84
C THR A 280 -0.13 19.66 -13.54
N PRO A 281 0.00 19.66 -14.87
CA PRO A 281 0.48 18.49 -15.59
C PRO A 281 1.83 18.04 -15.08
N PHE A 282 1.93 16.80 -14.65
CA PHE A 282 3.12 16.25 -14.04
C PHE A 282 3.69 15.11 -14.91
N LYS A 283 4.87 15.34 -15.48
CA LYS A 283 5.61 14.28 -16.18
C LYS A 283 6.50 13.55 -15.19
N PRO A 284 6.28 12.24 -14.95
CA PRO A 284 7.11 11.49 -14.03
C PRO A 284 8.59 11.49 -14.43
N VAL A 285 9.45 11.68 -13.44
CA VAL A 285 10.90 11.54 -13.61
C VAL A 285 11.29 10.18 -13.04
N CYS A 286 11.50 9.21 -13.95
CA CYS A 286 11.80 7.84 -13.57
C CYS A 286 13.30 7.57 -13.72
N ALA A 287 13.95 7.07 -12.66
CA ALA A 287 15.31 6.56 -12.77
C ALA A 287 15.34 5.38 -13.75
N LYS A 288 16.38 5.28 -14.56
CA LYS A 288 16.62 4.09 -15.38
C LYS A 288 16.89 2.93 -14.41
N THR A 289 16.02 1.93 -14.44
CA THR A 289 16.19 0.67 -13.70
C THR A 289 17.25 -0.19 -14.32
#